data_402bc75bb1887355c27d1d61ef10bdd9
#
_entry.id   402bc75bb1887355c27d1d61ef10bdd9
#
_cell.length_a   1.000
_cell.length_b   1.000
_cell.length_c   1.000
_cell.angle_alpha   90.00
_cell.angle_beta   90.00
_cell.angle_gamma   90.00
#
_symmetry.space_group_name_H-M   'P 1'
#
loop_
_entity.id
_entity.type
_entity.pdbx_description
1 polymer ?
#
loop_
_entity_poly.entity_id
_entity_poly.type
_entity_poly.pdbx_seq_one_letter_code
_entity_poly.pdbx_strand_id
1 'polypeptide(L)'
;QVVNRGGHLPGSDFELVSWSQGEVLHNFSSSEGAPNAPTNRPASIEKRRLLFLTGIVVDLETSLRNISNVKEQGGKFHIAMVARANAAAKKLDSVLSVIAAPGIADVTSNIPKPIGTDSAIDPNAPKGLADAITVFLGSSDGTNLKALDPMISNSTKGQPYGG
;
A
#
# COMPACT_ATOMS: atom_id res chain seq x y z
N GLN A 1 10.67 -2.21 18.75
CA GLN A 1 11.29 -1.59 19.93
C GLN A 1 12.03 -0.29 19.60
N VAL A 2 12.82 -0.25 18.50
CA VAL A 2 13.56 0.97 18.09
C VAL A 2 12.59 2.11 17.74
N VAL A 3 11.53 1.82 16.99
CA VAL A 3 10.50 2.80 16.59
C VAL A 3 9.85 3.45 17.81
N ASN A 4 9.42 2.64 18.80
CA ASN A 4 8.79 3.14 20.02
C ASN A 4 9.77 3.95 20.89
N ARG A 5 11.05 3.52 20.95
CA ARG A 5 12.10 4.23 21.71
C ARG A 5 12.50 5.54 21.04
N GLY A 6 12.42 5.62 19.72
CA GLY A 6 12.66 6.83 18.93
C GLY A 6 11.50 7.83 18.94
N GLY A 7 10.39 7.53 19.63
CA GLY A 7 9.21 8.41 19.66
C GLY A 7 8.42 8.47 18.35
N HIS A 8 8.72 7.61 17.39
CA HIS A 8 7.96 7.54 16.16
C HIS A 8 6.61 6.87 16.37
N LEU A 9 5.57 7.44 15.79
CA LEU A 9 4.24 6.83 15.80
C LEU A 9 4.17 5.74 14.73
N PRO A 10 4.00 4.45 15.11
CA PRO A 10 3.69 3.41 14.14
C PRO A 10 2.25 3.61 13.64
N GLY A 11 2.02 3.42 12.37
CA GLY A 11 0.66 3.50 11.81
C GLY A 11 0.27 4.87 11.29
N SER A 12 1.18 5.56 10.59
CA SER A 12 0.82 6.74 9.80
C SER A 12 -0.23 6.39 8.73
N ASP A 13 -1.06 7.37 8.39
CA ASP A 13 -2.06 7.30 7.31
C ASP A 13 -1.40 7.42 5.92
N PHE A 14 -0.23 6.80 5.74
CA PHE A 14 0.50 6.83 4.49
C PHE A 14 -0.34 6.20 3.37
N GLU A 15 -0.54 6.97 2.30
CA GLU A 15 -1.17 6.51 1.06
C GLU A 15 -0.27 6.90 -0.12
N LEU A 16 0.11 5.90 -0.90
CA LEU A 16 1.19 6.03 -1.87
C LEU A 16 0.92 7.09 -2.95
N VAL A 17 -0.32 7.21 -3.44
CA VAL A 17 -0.65 8.21 -4.47
C VAL A 17 -0.55 9.62 -3.90
N SER A 18 -1.23 9.90 -2.78
CA SER A 18 -1.27 11.25 -2.20
C SER A 18 0.10 11.73 -1.74
N TRP A 19 0.96 10.82 -1.28
CA TRP A 19 2.33 11.16 -0.88
C TRP A 19 3.28 11.31 -2.06
N SER A 20 3.16 10.45 -3.08
CA SER A 20 4.05 10.50 -4.25
C SER A 20 3.70 11.60 -5.25
N GLN A 21 2.49 12.14 -5.19
CA GLN A 21 1.99 13.21 -6.08
C GLN A 21 1.79 14.53 -5.34
N GLY A 22 2.35 14.66 -4.12
CA GLY A 22 2.21 15.85 -3.27
C GLY A 22 3.27 16.92 -3.55
N GLU A 23 3.74 17.53 -2.46
CA GLU A 23 4.71 18.63 -2.48
C GLU A 23 5.97 18.31 -3.30
N VAL A 24 6.48 17.09 -3.16
CA VAL A 24 7.56 16.57 -4.00
C VAL A 24 7.00 15.45 -4.85
N LEU A 25 6.95 15.66 -6.16
CA LEU A 25 6.51 14.64 -7.08
C LEU A 25 7.59 13.56 -7.24
N HIS A 26 7.31 12.36 -6.76
CA HIS A 26 8.21 11.21 -6.86
C HIS A 26 7.97 10.41 -8.16
N ASN A 27 8.01 11.09 -9.30
CA ASN A 27 7.71 10.50 -10.61
C ASN A 27 8.97 10.11 -11.39
N PHE A 28 10.02 9.67 -10.69
CA PHE A 28 11.30 9.30 -11.30
C PHE A 28 11.19 8.26 -12.43
N SER A 29 10.18 7.42 -12.36
CA SER A 29 9.90 6.41 -13.39
C SER A 29 8.86 6.84 -14.42
N SER A 30 8.14 7.93 -14.19
CA SER A 30 7.05 8.39 -15.09
C SER A 30 7.47 9.54 -16.00
N SER A 31 8.65 10.10 -15.82
CA SER A 31 9.25 11.04 -16.78
C SER A 31 9.83 10.32 -18.00
N GLU A 32 9.23 9.18 -18.38
CA GLU A 32 9.59 8.41 -19.58
C GLU A 32 11.09 8.07 -19.67
N GLY A 33 11.71 7.82 -18.53
CA GLY A 33 13.13 7.48 -18.46
C GLY A 33 14.08 8.67 -18.67
N ALA A 34 13.58 9.89 -18.74
CA ALA A 34 14.42 11.08 -18.81
C ALA A 34 14.77 11.58 -17.40
N PRO A 35 15.96 11.31 -16.86
CA PRO A 35 16.36 11.77 -15.53
C PRO A 35 16.45 13.30 -15.40
N ASN A 36 16.33 14.00 -16.52
CA ASN A 36 16.41 15.45 -16.63
C ASN A 36 15.18 16.08 -17.28
N ALA A 37 13.99 15.44 -17.15
CA ALA A 37 12.77 16.06 -17.67
C ALA A 37 12.61 17.45 -17.06
N PRO A 38 12.43 18.50 -17.86
CA PRO A 38 12.39 19.90 -17.39
C PRO A 38 11.17 20.20 -16.52
N THR A 39 10.23 19.26 -16.42
CA THR A 39 9.04 19.40 -15.60
C THR A 39 8.70 18.08 -14.92
N ASN A 40 8.64 18.09 -13.61
CA ASN A 40 8.13 16.96 -12.83
C ASN A 40 6.58 16.97 -12.95
N ARG A 41 6.04 16.20 -13.87
CA ARG A 41 4.59 16.13 -14.13
C ARG A 41 3.92 15.12 -13.21
N PRO A 42 2.65 15.33 -12.85
CA PRO A 42 1.87 14.30 -12.18
C PRO A 42 1.85 12.99 -12.98
N ALA A 43 1.85 11.87 -12.27
CA ALA A 43 1.70 10.56 -12.91
C ALA A 43 0.38 10.47 -13.68
N SER A 44 0.38 9.71 -14.77
CA SER A 44 -0.86 9.42 -15.51
C SER A 44 -1.89 8.73 -14.60
N ILE A 45 -3.16 8.75 -14.99
CA ILE A 45 -4.21 8.10 -14.20
C ILE A 45 -3.98 6.59 -14.11
N GLU A 46 -3.51 5.95 -15.16
CA GLU A 46 -3.17 4.53 -15.20
C GLU A 46 -2.07 4.22 -14.17
N LYS A 47 -1.02 5.03 -14.16
CA LYS A 47 0.07 4.89 -13.17
C LYS A 47 -0.44 5.11 -11.75
N ARG A 48 -1.32 6.07 -11.51
CA ARG A 48 -1.91 6.31 -10.18
C ARG A 48 -2.78 5.14 -9.72
N ARG A 49 -3.52 4.48 -10.61
CA ARG A 49 -4.28 3.25 -10.31
C ARG A 49 -3.35 2.13 -9.85
N LEU A 50 -2.24 1.90 -10.56
CA LEU A 50 -1.24 0.91 -10.18
C LEU A 50 -0.58 1.26 -8.83
N LEU A 51 -0.20 2.52 -8.62
CA LEU A 51 0.35 2.98 -7.34
C LEU A 51 -0.64 2.80 -6.18
N PHE A 52 -1.92 3.09 -6.40
CA PHE A 52 -2.96 2.93 -5.39
C PHE A 52 -3.09 1.48 -4.93
N LEU A 53 -3.24 0.56 -5.88
CA LEU A 53 -3.29 -0.88 -5.57
C LEU A 53 -2.01 -1.35 -4.89
N THR A 54 -0.85 -0.98 -5.44
CA THR A 54 0.46 -1.33 -4.88
C THR A 54 0.59 -0.86 -3.43
N GLY A 55 0.22 0.39 -3.16
CA GLY A 55 0.29 0.96 -1.82
C GLY A 55 -0.52 0.17 -0.80
N ILE A 56 -1.75 -0.23 -1.14
CA ILE A 56 -2.61 -1.03 -0.25
C ILE A 56 -2.03 -2.42 -0.01
N VAL A 57 -1.56 -3.11 -1.05
CA VAL A 57 -1.01 -4.47 -0.93
C VAL A 57 0.28 -4.45 -0.12
N VAL A 58 1.18 -3.50 -0.37
CA VAL A 58 2.44 -3.36 0.37
C VAL A 58 2.19 -2.97 1.83
N ASP A 59 1.18 -2.15 2.09
CA ASP A 59 0.79 -1.78 3.46
C ASP A 59 0.31 -2.99 4.25
N LEU A 60 -0.55 -3.82 3.65
CA LEU A 60 -1.01 -5.07 4.26
C LEU A 60 0.16 -6.04 4.48
N GLU A 61 0.96 -6.28 3.45
CA GLU A 61 2.13 -7.17 3.48
C GLU A 61 3.09 -6.78 4.62
N THR A 62 3.48 -5.52 4.66
CA THR A 62 4.42 -5.02 5.66
C THR A 62 3.83 -5.10 7.08
N SER A 63 2.54 -4.82 7.24
CA SER A 63 1.86 -4.93 8.51
C SER A 63 1.81 -6.37 9.01
N LEU A 64 1.45 -7.33 8.16
CA LEU A 64 1.45 -8.76 8.49
C LEU A 64 2.84 -9.27 8.84
N ARG A 65 3.86 -8.89 8.08
CA ARG A 65 5.25 -9.24 8.35
C ARG A 65 5.69 -8.71 9.72
N ASN A 66 5.32 -7.48 10.07
CA ASN A 66 5.63 -6.90 11.36
C ASN A 66 4.89 -7.60 12.51
N ILE A 67 3.61 -7.98 12.33
CA ILE A 67 2.85 -8.76 13.30
C ILE A 67 3.55 -10.09 13.58
N SER A 68 3.94 -10.82 12.53
CA SER A 68 4.58 -12.13 12.65
C SER A 68 5.97 -12.07 13.31
N ASN A 69 6.69 -10.96 13.16
CA ASN A 69 8.07 -10.81 13.66
C ASN A 69 8.18 -10.01 14.98
N VAL A 70 7.08 -9.51 15.51
CA VAL A 70 7.12 -8.72 16.73
C VAL A 70 7.49 -9.59 17.94
N LYS A 71 8.43 -9.10 18.75
CA LYS A 71 8.87 -9.81 19.97
C LYS A 71 7.96 -9.56 21.17
N GLU A 72 7.35 -8.37 21.23
CA GLU A 72 6.49 -7.93 22.33
C GLU A 72 5.02 -8.03 21.87
N GLN A 73 4.44 -9.21 22.06
CA GLN A 73 3.04 -9.45 21.77
C GLN A 73 2.14 -8.56 22.65
N GLY A 74 1.10 -7.95 22.08
CA GLY A 74 0.23 -7.01 22.80
C GLY A 74 0.82 -5.64 23.11
N GLY A 75 2.10 -5.40 22.79
CA GLY A 75 2.73 -4.08 22.93
C GLY A 75 2.17 -3.04 21.95
N LYS A 76 2.42 -1.75 22.21
CA LYS A 76 1.89 -0.64 21.40
C LYS A 76 2.18 -0.77 19.90
N PHE A 77 3.38 -1.22 19.54
CA PHE A 77 3.75 -1.45 18.15
C PHE A 77 2.92 -2.57 17.52
N HIS A 78 2.76 -3.70 18.24
CA HIS A 78 1.96 -4.82 17.78
C HIS A 78 0.51 -4.41 17.54
N ILE A 79 -0.11 -3.75 18.51
CA ILE A 79 -1.50 -3.25 18.40
C ILE A 79 -1.65 -2.30 17.21
N ALA A 80 -0.69 -1.38 16.99
CA ALA A 80 -0.71 -0.47 15.86
C ALA A 80 -0.59 -1.20 14.51
N MET A 81 0.24 -2.24 14.42
CA MET A 81 0.38 -3.04 13.20
C MET A 81 -0.88 -3.87 12.92
N VAL A 82 -1.54 -4.41 13.95
CA VAL A 82 -2.83 -5.10 13.82
C VAL A 82 -3.90 -4.14 13.30
N ALA A 83 -4.01 -2.94 13.86
CA ALA A 83 -4.96 -1.94 13.40
C ALA A 83 -4.69 -1.53 11.94
N ARG A 84 -3.42 -1.35 11.57
CA ARG A 84 -3.00 -1.02 10.20
C ARG A 84 -3.30 -2.15 9.23
N ALA A 85 -3.02 -3.40 9.59
CA ALA A 85 -3.33 -4.56 8.77
C ALA A 85 -4.83 -4.68 8.50
N ASN A 86 -5.68 -4.49 9.52
CA ASN A 86 -7.14 -4.49 9.36
C ASN A 86 -7.62 -3.36 8.43
N ALA A 87 -7.06 -2.17 8.56
CA ALA A 87 -7.41 -1.04 7.68
C ALA A 87 -7.01 -1.33 6.22
N ALA A 88 -5.80 -1.86 6.00
CA ALA A 88 -5.33 -2.23 4.68
C ALA A 88 -6.13 -3.39 4.07
N ALA A 89 -6.44 -4.42 4.85
CA ALA A 89 -7.27 -5.56 4.41
C ALA A 89 -8.67 -5.09 3.99
N LYS A 90 -9.31 -4.22 4.78
CA LYS A 90 -10.62 -3.65 4.43
C LYS A 90 -10.57 -2.84 3.13
N LYS A 91 -9.53 -2.02 2.93
CA LYS A 91 -9.35 -1.27 1.68
C LYS A 91 -9.16 -2.23 0.50
N LEU A 92 -8.34 -3.27 0.70
CA LEU A 92 -8.07 -4.26 -0.35
C LEU A 92 -9.33 -5.04 -0.72
N ASP A 93 -10.16 -5.45 0.24
CA ASP A 93 -11.45 -6.09 -0.04
C ASP A 93 -12.36 -5.19 -0.88
N SER A 94 -12.41 -3.90 -0.57
CA SER A 94 -13.18 -2.92 -1.37
C SER A 94 -12.63 -2.80 -2.80
N VAL A 95 -11.32 -2.82 -2.97
CA VAL A 95 -10.66 -2.81 -4.29
C VAL A 95 -10.98 -4.10 -5.07
N LEU A 96 -10.80 -5.26 -4.44
CA LEU A 96 -11.04 -6.56 -5.07
C LEU A 96 -12.51 -6.81 -5.43
N SER A 97 -13.43 -6.06 -4.82
CA SER A 97 -14.86 -6.12 -5.20
C SER A 97 -15.15 -5.45 -6.55
N VAL A 98 -14.26 -4.61 -7.06
CA VAL A 98 -14.47 -3.82 -8.30
C VAL A 98 -13.43 -4.11 -9.39
N ILE A 99 -12.36 -4.84 -9.09
CA ILE A 99 -11.34 -5.23 -10.06
C ILE A 99 -11.08 -6.74 -10.03
N ALA A 100 -10.64 -7.30 -11.16
CA ALA A 100 -10.18 -8.69 -11.24
C ALA A 100 -8.68 -8.77 -10.94
N ALA A 101 -8.33 -9.30 -9.78
CA ALA A 101 -6.96 -9.59 -9.36
C ALA A 101 -6.89 -10.94 -8.61
N PRO A 102 -7.14 -12.07 -9.31
CA PRO A 102 -7.35 -13.37 -8.66
C PRO A 102 -6.17 -13.80 -7.78
N GLY A 103 -4.93 -13.64 -8.24
CA GLY A 103 -3.75 -14.01 -7.43
C GLY A 103 -3.64 -13.25 -6.11
N ILE A 104 -4.07 -11.97 -6.07
CA ILE A 104 -4.13 -11.18 -4.82
C ILE A 104 -5.31 -11.67 -3.97
N ALA A 105 -6.46 -11.91 -4.59
CA ALA A 105 -7.66 -12.40 -3.90
C ALA A 105 -7.42 -13.77 -3.25
N ASP A 106 -6.73 -14.68 -3.93
CA ASP A 106 -6.40 -16.02 -3.41
C ASP A 106 -5.57 -15.93 -2.13
N VAL A 107 -4.53 -15.07 -2.11
CA VAL A 107 -3.72 -14.90 -0.90
C VAL A 107 -4.52 -14.25 0.22
N THR A 108 -5.31 -13.22 -0.07
CA THR A 108 -6.07 -12.48 0.94
C THR A 108 -7.22 -13.28 1.54
N SER A 109 -7.76 -14.27 0.81
CA SER A 109 -8.82 -15.16 1.32
C SER A 109 -8.37 -16.01 2.51
N ASN A 110 -7.05 -16.24 2.63
CA ASN A 110 -6.46 -17.03 3.72
C ASN A 110 -6.01 -16.19 4.92
N ILE A 111 -6.17 -14.86 4.85
CA ILE A 111 -5.85 -13.96 5.97
C ILE A 111 -7.05 -13.88 6.91
N PRO A 112 -6.89 -14.12 8.23
CA PRO A 112 -7.97 -13.97 9.21
C PRO A 112 -8.59 -12.57 9.15
N LYS A 113 -9.91 -12.48 9.26
CA LYS A 113 -10.64 -11.20 9.25
C LYS A 113 -11.75 -11.23 10.32
N PRO A 114 -11.69 -10.36 11.34
CA PRO A 114 -10.61 -9.40 11.59
C PRO A 114 -9.32 -10.06 12.06
N ILE A 115 -8.19 -9.38 11.80
CA ILE A 115 -6.89 -9.76 12.34
C ILE A 115 -6.86 -9.33 13.81
N GLY A 116 -6.68 -10.29 14.73
CA GLY A 116 -6.47 -10.05 16.15
C GLY A 116 -5.00 -10.01 16.54
N THR A 117 -4.71 -9.63 17.78
CA THR A 117 -3.36 -9.67 18.36
C THR A 117 -2.85 -11.10 18.59
N ASP A 118 -3.77 -12.06 18.63
CA ASP A 118 -3.55 -13.49 18.80
C ASP A 118 -3.83 -14.31 17.54
N SER A 119 -4.15 -13.63 16.44
CA SER A 119 -4.41 -14.31 15.16
C SER A 119 -3.16 -15.03 14.66
N ALA A 120 -3.32 -16.31 14.33
CA ALA A 120 -2.29 -17.06 13.61
C ALA A 120 -2.22 -16.56 12.18
N ILE A 121 -1.19 -15.80 11.87
CA ILE A 121 -0.91 -15.35 10.51
C ILE A 121 -0.01 -16.39 9.83
N ASP A 122 -0.42 -16.87 8.66
CA ASP A 122 0.47 -17.72 7.85
C ASP A 122 1.77 -16.95 7.55
N PRO A 123 2.94 -17.46 7.96
CA PRO A 123 4.22 -16.79 7.74
C PRO A 123 4.55 -16.55 6.26
N ASN A 124 3.89 -17.27 5.35
CA ASN A 124 4.05 -17.10 3.91
C ASN A 124 3.10 -16.04 3.32
N ALA A 125 2.06 -15.61 4.04
CA ALA A 125 1.09 -14.64 3.53
C ALA A 125 1.74 -13.32 3.09
N PRO A 126 2.69 -12.72 3.83
CA PRO A 126 3.37 -11.50 3.36
C PRO A 126 4.11 -11.71 2.04
N LYS A 127 4.87 -12.81 1.93
CA LYS A 127 5.56 -13.14 0.67
C LYS A 127 4.59 -13.40 -0.47
N GLY A 128 3.52 -14.12 -0.21
CA GLY A 128 2.46 -14.38 -1.20
C GLY A 128 1.85 -13.09 -1.75
N LEU A 129 1.58 -12.09 -0.90
CA LEU A 129 1.11 -10.77 -1.32
C LEU A 129 2.12 -10.04 -2.20
N ALA A 130 3.40 -10.04 -1.80
CA ALA A 130 4.47 -9.41 -2.56
C ALA A 130 4.65 -10.05 -3.95
N ASP A 131 4.59 -11.37 -4.03
CA ASP A 131 4.67 -12.11 -5.28
C ASP A 131 3.44 -11.82 -6.16
N ALA A 132 2.24 -11.87 -5.60
CA ALA A 132 0.98 -11.64 -6.32
C ALA A 132 0.89 -10.24 -6.92
N ILE A 133 1.26 -9.19 -6.16
CA ILE A 133 1.27 -7.83 -6.70
C ILE A 133 2.34 -7.67 -7.79
N THR A 134 3.50 -8.29 -7.64
CA THR A 134 4.57 -8.24 -8.64
C THR A 134 4.11 -8.85 -9.96
N VAL A 135 3.48 -10.01 -9.91
CA VAL A 135 2.91 -10.67 -11.10
C VAL A 135 1.83 -9.80 -11.74
N PHE A 136 0.93 -9.23 -10.91
CA PHE A 136 -0.13 -8.35 -11.41
C PHE A 136 0.42 -7.12 -12.12
N LEU A 137 1.41 -6.45 -11.54
CA LEU A 137 2.04 -5.27 -12.13
C LEU A 137 2.80 -5.59 -13.43
N GLY A 138 3.33 -6.80 -13.55
CA GLY A 138 3.98 -7.27 -14.79
C GLY A 138 3.00 -7.50 -15.95
N SER A 139 1.70 -7.63 -15.65
CA SER A 139 0.65 -7.94 -16.64
C SER A 139 -0.39 -6.83 -16.84
N SER A 140 -0.30 -5.73 -16.08
CA SER A 140 -1.28 -4.63 -16.13
C SER A 140 -0.58 -3.29 -16.34
N ASP A 141 -1.08 -2.51 -17.28
CA ASP A 141 -0.67 -1.12 -17.50
C ASP A 141 -1.58 -0.11 -16.76
N GLY A 142 -2.59 -0.59 -16.02
CA GLY A 142 -3.54 0.23 -15.27
C GLY A 142 -4.78 0.68 -16.07
N THR A 143 -4.87 0.40 -17.37
CA THR A 143 -6.07 0.75 -18.18
C THR A 143 -7.30 -0.03 -17.74
N ASN A 144 -7.11 -1.29 -17.36
CA ASN A 144 -8.14 -2.20 -16.86
C ASN A 144 -8.60 -1.89 -15.42
N LEU A 145 -7.97 -0.91 -14.74
CA LEU A 145 -8.26 -0.55 -13.35
C LEU A 145 -9.14 0.71 -13.22
N LYS A 146 -9.86 1.12 -14.25
CA LYS A 146 -10.68 2.33 -14.26
C LYS A 146 -11.72 2.38 -13.12
N ALA A 147 -12.20 1.24 -12.66
CA ALA A 147 -13.12 1.15 -11.53
C ALA A 147 -12.54 1.70 -10.21
N LEU A 148 -11.22 1.86 -10.11
CA LEU A 148 -10.54 2.45 -8.95
C LEU A 148 -10.60 3.98 -8.90
N ASP A 149 -10.89 4.67 -9.99
CA ASP A 149 -10.84 6.15 -10.07
C ASP A 149 -11.60 6.84 -8.92
N PRO A 150 -12.82 6.40 -8.52
CA PRO A 150 -13.53 7.02 -7.42
C PRO A 150 -12.87 6.82 -6.05
N MET A 151 -11.98 5.84 -5.92
CA MET A 151 -11.27 5.50 -4.67
C MET A 151 -9.95 6.24 -4.53
N ILE A 152 -9.40 6.74 -5.63
CA ILE A 152 -8.12 7.45 -5.65
C ILE A 152 -8.35 8.89 -5.22
N SER A 153 -7.68 9.29 -4.14
CA SER A 153 -7.77 10.68 -3.68
C SER A 153 -7.23 11.65 -4.72
N ASN A 154 -7.98 12.71 -5.00
CA ASN A 154 -7.51 13.84 -5.78
C ASN A 154 -6.71 14.85 -4.93
N SER A 155 -6.74 14.70 -3.59
CA SER A 155 -5.95 15.52 -2.69
C SER A 155 -4.54 14.95 -2.56
N THR A 156 -3.55 15.79 -2.74
CA THR A 156 -2.14 15.47 -2.52
C THR A 156 -1.71 15.96 -1.13
N LYS A 157 -0.71 15.31 -0.54
CA LYS A 157 -0.10 15.77 0.71
C LYS A 157 0.94 16.84 0.44
N GLY A 158 0.94 17.86 1.29
CA GLY A 158 1.82 19.00 1.15
C GLY A 158 1.32 20.06 0.17
N GLN A 159 2.02 21.20 0.16
CA GLN A 159 1.80 22.26 -0.81
C GLN A 159 2.89 22.17 -1.88
N PRO A 160 2.61 22.47 -3.15
CA PRO A 160 3.66 22.63 -4.14
C PRO A 160 4.71 23.62 -3.64
N TYR A 161 5.97 23.32 -3.80
CA TYR A 161 7.02 24.30 -3.58
C TYR A 161 6.69 25.50 -4.46
N GLY A 162 6.36 26.61 -3.83
CA GLY A 162 6.17 27.88 -4.53
C GLY A 162 7.49 28.25 -5.21
N GLY A 163 7.48 28.15 -6.54
CA GLY A 163 8.54 28.75 -7.34
C GLY A 163 8.39 30.26 -7.37
#